data_62e84205638b82ae72ca463c03653df7
#
_entry.id   62e84205638b82ae72ca463c03653df7
#
_cell.length_a   1.000
_cell.length_b   1.000
_cell.length_c   1.000
_cell.angle_alpha   90.00
_cell.angle_beta   90.00
_cell.angle_gamma   90.00
#
_symmetry.space_group_name_H-M   'P 1'
#
loop_
_entity.id
_entity.type
_entity.pdbx_description
1 polymer ?
#
loop_
_entity_poly.entity_id
_entity_poly.type
_entity_poly.pdbx_seq_one_letter_code
_entity_poly.pdbx_strand_id
1 'polypeptide(L)'
;NDFLAAEGPISMFDERVIKNYPSKGNLSVTCLLGDDVIYNEPMVKKNWILELGDTTIVGYNCKKASCNFRGRKWTVWYTLDIPISEGPWKIDGLPGMILKAVDSLNQFSFECFQIKTNLNIPMTVKVAKCIKTTALKVHKLKMLRESNYTAYSKLVGDDKGVIMGYVPK
;
A
#
# COMPACT_ATOMS: atom_id res chain seq x y z
N ASN A 1 23.70 -10.87 11.38
CA ASN A 1 23.02 -9.64 11.81
C ASN A 1 22.99 -8.58 10.70
N ASP A 2 22.74 -8.96 9.46
CA ASP A 2 22.70 -7.99 8.37
C ASP A 2 21.31 -8.04 7.77
N PHE A 3 20.43 -7.16 8.27
CA PHE A 3 19.33 -6.66 7.48
C PHE A 3 19.96 -5.81 6.39
N LEU A 4 20.33 -6.42 5.29
CA LEU A 4 20.59 -5.70 4.06
C LEU A 4 19.28 -4.99 3.69
N ALA A 5 19.24 -3.69 3.98
CA ALA A 5 18.28 -2.80 3.36
C ALA A 5 18.53 -2.92 1.86
N ALA A 6 17.64 -3.61 1.16
CA ALA A 6 17.63 -3.56 -0.29
C ALA A 6 17.36 -2.09 -0.63
N GLU A 7 18.38 -1.40 -1.16
CA GLU A 7 18.22 -0.11 -1.80
C GLU A 7 17.38 -0.31 -3.07
N GLY A 8 16.08 -0.53 -2.87
CA GLY A 8 15.09 -0.43 -3.91
C GLY A 8 14.76 1.04 -4.15
N PRO A 9 14.16 1.39 -5.30
CA PRO A 9 13.73 2.74 -5.56
C PRO A 9 12.87 3.22 -4.39
N ILE A 10 13.17 4.43 -3.87
CA ILE A 10 12.45 5.02 -2.75
C ILE A 10 10.97 5.06 -3.11
N SER A 11 10.22 4.16 -2.52
CA SER A 11 8.78 4.15 -2.70
C SER A 11 8.23 5.43 -2.08
N MET A 12 7.62 6.30 -2.89
CA MET A 12 6.84 7.44 -2.38
C MET A 12 5.58 6.99 -1.63
N PHE A 13 5.40 5.68 -1.49
CA PHE A 13 4.31 5.05 -0.76
C PHE A 13 4.71 4.89 0.70
N ASP A 14 4.32 5.86 1.51
CA ASP A 14 4.57 5.87 2.96
C ASP A 14 3.49 5.14 3.78
N GLU A 15 2.53 4.50 3.12
CA GLU A 15 1.44 3.78 3.76
C GLU A 15 1.78 2.31 3.99
N ARG A 16 1.63 1.84 5.23
CA ARG A 16 1.57 0.42 5.56
C ARG A 16 0.13 0.02 5.79
N VAL A 17 -0.35 -0.95 5.04
CA VAL A 17 -1.72 -1.47 5.13
C VAL A 17 -1.73 -2.82 5.81
N ILE A 18 -2.54 -2.96 6.85
CA ILE A 18 -2.76 -4.20 7.58
C ILE A 18 -4.21 -4.61 7.35
N LYS A 19 -4.40 -5.69 6.60
CA LYS A 19 -5.72 -6.21 6.25
C LYS A 19 -6.27 -7.10 7.36
N ASN A 20 -7.60 -7.09 7.51
CA ASN A 20 -8.32 -7.84 8.53
C ASN A 20 -7.89 -7.50 9.97
N TYR A 21 -7.47 -6.28 10.22
CA TYR A 21 -7.09 -5.76 11.52
C TYR A 21 -7.74 -4.38 11.76
N PRO A 22 -8.23 -4.06 12.97
CA PRO A 22 -8.23 -4.87 14.20
C PRO A 22 -9.24 -6.01 14.19
N SER A 23 -10.11 -6.09 13.19
CA SER A 23 -11.08 -7.17 13.02
C SER A 23 -11.25 -7.51 11.55
N LYS A 24 -11.79 -8.71 11.27
CA LYS A 24 -12.07 -9.18 9.91
C LYS A 24 -12.94 -8.16 9.16
N GLY A 25 -12.60 -7.90 7.89
CA GLY A 25 -13.31 -6.94 7.03
C GLY A 25 -12.88 -5.47 7.23
N ASN A 26 -11.87 -5.20 8.06
CA ASN A 26 -11.29 -3.87 8.24
C ASN A 26 -9.83 -3.81 7.78
N LEU A 27 -9.41 -2.61 7.44
CA LEU A 27 -8.02 -2.25 7.18
C LEU A 27 -7.54 -1.30 8.28
N SER A 28 -6.32 -1.51 8.76
CA SER A 28 -5.57 -0.47 9.48
C SER A 28 -4.48 0.06 8.56
N VAL A 29 -4.41 1.36 8.44
CA VAL A 29 -3.41 2.04 7.62
C VAL A 29 -2.54 2.89 8.53
N THR A 30 -1.23 2.67 8.48
CA THR A 30 -0.25 3.51 9.18
C THR A 30 0.55 4.30 8.17
N CYS A 31 0.87 5.54 8.50
CA CYS A 31 1.76 6.41 7.72
C CYS A 31 2.46 7.41 8.63
N LEU A 32 3.56 7.98 8.12
CA LEU A 32 4.33 8.99 8.81
C LEU A 32 3.88 10.39 8.40
N LEU A 33 3.38 11.17 9.36
CA LEU A 33 2.98 12.58 9.18
C LEU A 33 3.50 13.42 10.36
N GLY A 34 4.84 13.54 10.44
CA GLY A 34 5.54 14.02 11.64
C GLY A 34 5.66 12.91 12.69
N ASP A 35 4.53 12.39 13.14
CA ASP A 35 4.44 11.19 13.97
C ASP A 35 3.85 10.01 13.19
N ASP A 36 4.05 8.79 13.72
CA ASP A 36 3.35 7.60 13.21
C ASP A 36 1.86 7.70 13.53
N VAL A 37 1.04 7.78 12.51
CA VAL A 37 -0.42 7.82 12.64
C VAL A 37 -1.06 6.53 12.14
N ILE A 38 -2.21 6.18 12.73
CA ILE A 38 -3.01 5.03 12.31
C ILE A 38 -4.49 5.42 12.17
N TYR A 39 -5.11 4.95 11.10
CA TYR A 39 -6.56 4.99 10.94
C TYR A 39 -7.11 3.66 10.45
N ASN A 40 -8.39 3.42 10.74
CA ASN A 40 -9.10 2.24 10.31
C ASN A 40 -10.15 2.61 9.27
N GLU A 41 -10.38 1.71 8.31
CA GLU A 41 -11.43 1.82 7.33
C GLU A 41 -11.97 0.42 6.96
N PRO A 42 -13.23 0.29 6.53
CA PRO A 42 -13.75 -0.98 6.07
C PRO A 42 -13.07 -1.42 4.76
N MET A 43 -12.88 -2.73 4.62
CA MET A 43 -12.47 -3.31 3.34
C MET A 43 -13.62 -3.19 2.34
N VAL A 44 -13.35 -2.57 1.21
CA VAL A 44 -14.35 -2.37 0.15
C VAL A 44 -14.24 -3.50 -0.85
N LYS A 45 -15.37 -4.19 -1.10
CA LYS A 45 -15.47 -5.20 -2.17
C LYS A 45 -15.25 -4.54 -3.52
N LYS A 46 -14.39 -5.14 -4.35
CA LYS A 46 -14.10 -4.68 -5.71
C LYS A 46 -14.90 -5.51 -6.71
N ASN A 47 -15.47 -4.84 -7.70
CA ASN A 47 -16.18 -5.51 -8.80
C ASN A 47 -15.16 -5.77 -9.91
N TRP A 48 -14.60 -6.98 -9.91
CA TRP A 48 -13.59 -7.39 -10.88
C TRP A 48 -14.22 -7.79 -12.20
N ILE A 49 -13.65 -7.31 -13.28
CA ILE A 49 -13.95 -7.71 -14.66
C ILE A 49 -12.75 -8.53 -15.14
N LEU A 50 -13.00 -9.80 -15.49
CA LEU A 50 -11.95 -10.66 -16.04
C LEU A 50 -11.67 -10.26 -17.49
N GLU A 51 -10.41 -10.15 -17.83
CA GLU A 51 -9.95 -9.76 -19.16
C GLU A 51 -9.10 -10.87 -19.79
N LEU A 52 -9.02 -10.88 -21.11
CA LEU A 52 -8.07 -11.72 -21.83
C LEU A 52 -6.66 -11.16 -21.72
N GLY A 53 -5.65 -12.01 -21.78
CA GLY A 53 -4.24 -11.64 -21.74
C GLY A 53 -3.52 -12.25 -20.54
N ASP A 54 -3.25 -13.55 -20.66
CA ASP A 54 -2.46 -14.30 -19.71
C ASP A 54 -0.99 -13.91 -19.83
N THR A 55 -0.26 -13.92 -18.73
CA THR A 55 1.18 -13.64 -18.69
C THR A 55 1.84 -14.46 -17.59
N THR A 56 3.16 -14.50 -17.58
CA THR A 56 3.93 -15.16 -16.53
C THR A 56 4.67 -14.12 -15.69
N ILE A 57 4.47 -14.17 -14.36
CA ILE A 57 5.15 -13.30 -13.39
C ILE A 57 5.81 -14.19 -12.34
N VAL A 58 7.11 -14.05 -12.15
CA VAL A 58 7.90 -14.84 -11.17
C VAL A 58 7.65 -16.35 -11.31
N GLY A 59 7.47 -16.84 -12.56
CA GLY A 59 7.24 -18.25 -12.87
C GLY A 59 5.79 -18.74 -12.70
N TYR A 60 4.85 -17.87 -12.29
CA TYR A 60 3.43 -18.20 -12.13
C TYR A 60 2.60 -17.74 -13.33
N ASN A 61 1.69 -18.59 -13.79
CA ASN A 61 0.72 -18.21 -14.82
C ASN A 61 -0.31 -17.26 -14.22
N CYS A 62 -0.45 -16.08 -14.78
CA CYS A 62 -1.32 -15.04 -14.28
C CYS A 62 -2.41 -14.69 -15.29
N LYS A 63 -3.63 -14.58 -14.79
CA LYS A 63 -4.80 -14.07 -15.51
C LYS A 63 -4.95 -12.58 -15.28
N LYS A 64 -5.54 -11.90 -16.25
CA LYS A 64 -5.76 -10.45 -16.21
C LYS A 64 -7.17 -10.11 -15.72
N ALA A 65 -7.28 -9.08 -14.89
CA ALA A 65 -8.55 -8.52 -14.46
C ALA A 65 -8.45 -7.00 -14.28
N SER A 66 -9.58 -6.31 -14.31
CA SER A 66 -9.64 -4.88 -14.00
C SER A 66 -10.81 -4.52 -13.10
N CYS A 67 -10.68 -3.40 -12.39
CA CYS A 67 -11.78 -2.81 -11.62
C CYS A 67 -11.60 -1.29 -11.49
N ASN A 68 -12.69 -0.60 -11.17
CA ASN A 68 -12.62 0.77 -10.69
C ASN A 68 -12.55 0.78 -9.17
N PHE A 69 -11.50 1.38 -8.62
CA PHE A 69 -11.31 1.46 -7.19
C PHE A 69 -10.63 2.78 -6.80
N ARG A 70 -11.22 3.52 -5.85
CA ARG A 70 -10.72 4.80 -5.34
C ARG A 70 -10.43 5.83 -6.45
N GLY A 71 -11.39 6.00 -7.38
CA GLY A 71 -11.30 6.97 -8.46
C GLY A 71 -10.33 6.62 -9.59
N ARG A 72 -9.78 5.40 -9.59
CA ARG A 72 -8.84 4.92 -10.61
C ARG A 72 -9.31 3.60 -11.21
N LYS A 73 -9.06 3.39 -12.49
CA LYS A 73 -9.16 2.07 -13.11
C LYS A 73 -7.85 1.34 -12.84
N TRP A 74 -7.94 0.16 -12.23
CA TRP A 74 -6.82 -0.72 -11.96
C TRP A 74 -6.84 -1.91 -12.89
N THR A 75 -5.70 -2.27 -13.43
CA THR A 75 -5.45 -3.51 -14.15
C THR A 75 -4.52 -4.36 -13.31
N VAL A 76 -4.88 -5.62 -13.11
CA VAL A 76 -4.13 -6.53 -12.26
C VAL A 76 -3.88 -7.86 -12.96
N TRP A 77 -2.82 -8.54 -12.52
CA TRP A 77 -2.50 -9.91 -12.92
C TRP A 77 -2.42 -10.76 -11.66
N TYR A 78 -3.20 -11.82 -11.62
CA TYR A 78 -3.32 -12.71 -10.48
C TYR A 78 -3.15 -14.17 -10.87
N THR A 79 -2.60 -14.98 -9.99
CA THR A 79 -2.41 -16.42 -10.21
C THR A 79 -3.33 -17.25 -9.34
N LEU A 80 -3.88 -18.33 -9.92
CA LEU A 80 -4.65 -19.33 -9.19
C LEU A 80 -3.76 -20.38 -8.50
N ASP A 81 -2.48 -20.45 -8.88
CA ASP A 81 -1.49 -21.36 -8.29
C ASP A 81 -1.23 -21.03 -6.80
N ILE A 82 -1.54 -19.80 -6.40
CA ILE A 82 -1.50 -19.35 -5.01
C ILE A 82 -2.92 -18.94 -4.63
N PRO A 83 -3.74 -19.85 -4.05
CA PRO A 83 -5.17 -19.62 -3.80
C PRO A 83 -5.40 -18.75 -2.55
N ILE A 84 -4.76 -17.61 -2.50
CA ILE A 84 -4.87 -16.59 -1.44
C ILE A 84 -5.43 -15.33 -2.05
N SER A 85 -6.62 -14.91 -1.60
CA SER A 85 -7.34 -13.73 -2.11
C SER A 85 -6.71 -12.42 -1.64
N GLU A 86 -5.43 -12.24 -1.90
CA GLU A 86 -4.63 -11.09 -1.44
C GLU A 86 -3.89 -10.43 -2.59
N GLY A 87 -3.39 -9.22 -2.33
CA GLY A 87 -2.61 -8.45 -3.29
C GLY A 87 -1.99 -7.21 -2.64
N PRO A 88 -1.29 -6.38 -3.43
CA PRO A 88 -0.59 -5.21 -2.92
C PRO A 88 -1.56 -4.14 -2.43
N TRP A 89 -1.10 -3.34 -1.48
CA TRP A 89 -1.82 -2.21 -0.90
C TRP A 89 -3.24 -2.61 -0.47
N LYS A 90 -4.27 -1.90 -0.94
CA LYS A 90 -5.70 -2.14 -0.64
C LYS A 90 -6.40 -2.95 -1.75
N ILE A 91 -5.64 -3.58 -2.63
CA ILE A 91 -6.14 -4.34 -3.78
C ILE A 91 -6.17 -5.82 -3.39
N ASP A 92 -7.36 -6.45 -3.48
CA ASP A 92 -7.62 -7.83 -3.09
C ASP A 92 -8.95 -8.32 -3.71
N GLY A 93 -9.38 -9.54 -3.40
CA GLY A 93 -10.71 -10.04 -3.68
C GLY A 93 -10.84 -10.87 -4.96
N LEU A 94 -9.75 -11.23 -5.62
CA LEU A 94 -9.71 -12.25 -6.68
C LEU A 94 -9.48 -13.64 -6.07
N PRO A 95 -9.80 -14.73 -6.76
CA PRO A 95 -9.67 -16.10 -6.23
C PRO A 95 -8.22 -16.59 -6.13
N GLY A 96 -7.23 -15.71 -6.30
CA GLY A 96 -5.80 -15.99 -6.22
C GLY A 96 -4.99 -14.74 -5.92
N MET A 97 -3.68 -14.93 -5.73
CA MET A 97 -2.79 -13.84 -5.36
C MET A 97 -2.51 -12.91 -6.53
N ILE A 98 -2.70 -11.61 -6.30
CA ILE A 98 -2.39 -10.56 -7.27
C ILE A 98 -0.88 -10.28 -7.21
N LEU A 99 -0.19 -10.57 -8.31
CA LEU A 99 1.26 -10.41 -8.43
C LEU A 99 1.65 -9.09 -9.10
N LYS A 100 0.74 -8.46 -9.85
CA LYS A 100 0.98 -7.15 -10.45
C LYS A 100 -0.31 -6.33 -10.43
N ALA A 101 -0.18 -5.04 -10.15
CA ALA A 101 -1.28 -4.09 -10.21
C ALA A 101 -0.78 -2.75 -10.74
N VAL A 102 -1.47 -2.19 -11.72
CA VAL A 102 -1.12 -0.91 -12.36
C VAL A 102 -2.39 -0.08 -12.51
N ASP A 103 -2.32 1.21 -12.20
CA ASP A 103 -3.42 2.12 -12.49
C ASP A 103 -3.37 2.61 -13.94
N SER A 104 -4.51 3.07 -14.46
CA SER A 104 -4.64 3.48 -15.87
C SER A 104 -3.76 4.68 -16.27
N LEU A 105 -3.27 5.43 -15.31
CA LEU A 105 -2.40 6.59 -15.52
C LEU A 105 -0.91 6.25 -15.36
N ASN A 106 -0.58 4.99 -15.06
CA ASN A 106 0.78 4.53 -14.74
C ASN A 106 1.46 5.33 -13.61
N GLN A 107 0.66 5.92 -12.71
CA GLN A 107 1.17 6.64 -11.55
C GLN A 107 1.50 5.70 -10.39
N PHE A 108 0.81 4.55 -10.33
CA PHE A 108 1.01 3.52 -9.33
C PHE A 108 1.20 2.18 -10.00
N SER A 109 2.33 1.53 -9.72
CA SER A 109 2.65 0.21 -10.19
C SER A 109 3.21 -0.62 -9.04
N PHE A 110 2.63 -1.79 -8.86
CA PHE A 110 3.11 -2.81 -7.92
C PHE A 110 3.43 -4.05 -8.73
N GLU A 111 4.60 -4.60 -8.55
CA GLU A 111 5.01 -5.84 -9.23
C GLU A 111 5.77 -6.74 -8.28
N CYS A 112 5.34 -8.00 -8.21
CA CYS A 112 6.03 -9.02 -7.43
C CYS A 112 7.31 -9.42 -8.16
N PHE A 113 8.45 -9.32 -7.48
CA PHE A 113 9.75 -9.73 -8.01
C PHE A 113 10.28 -11.03 -7.38
N GLN A 114 9.72 -11.45 -6.25
CA GLN A 114 10.11 -12.69 -5.58
C GLN A 114 8.99 -13.19 -4.65
N ILE A 115 8.81 -14.50 -4.61
CA ILE A 115 7.96 -15.20 -3.64
C ILE A 115 8.83 -16.20 -2.88
N LYS A 116 8.77 -16.13 -1.56
CA LYS A 116 9.41 -17.12 -0.67
C LYS A 116 8.32 -17.82 0.14
N THR A 117 8.34 -19.12 0.11
CA THR A 117 7.42 -19.98 0.88
C THR A 117 8.13 -20.60 2.07
N ASN A 118 7.37 -21.11 3.03
CA ASN A 118 7.89 -21.84 4.21
C ASN A 118 8.83 -21.02 5.11
N LEU A 119 8.64 -19.70 5.15
CA LEU A 119 9.34 -18.84 6.08
C LEU A 119 8.59 -18.83 7.41
N ASN A 120 9.18 -19.41 8.45
CA ASN A 120 8.64 -19.35 9.81
C ASN A 120 9.08 -18.03 10.50
N ILE A 121 8.72 -16.91 9.88
CA ILE A 121 9.04 -15.57 10.38
C ILE A 121 7.81 -14.98 11.04
N PRO A 122 7.83 -14.65 12.35
CA PRO A 122 6.70 -14.01 12.99
C PRO A 122 6.49 -12.60 12.40
N MET A 123 5.28 -12.34 11.92
CA MET A 123 4.89 -10.98 11.51
C MET A 123 4.55 -10.16 12.75
N THR A 124 5.39 -9.18 13.06
CA THR A 124 5.15 -8.24 14.16
C THR A 124 4.61 -6.93 13.59
N VAL A 125 3.42 -6.55 14.03
CA VAL A 125 2.81 -5.27 13.66
C VAL A 125 2.99 -4.29 14.83
N LYS A 126 3.83 -3.27 14.63
CA LYS A 126 4.08 -2.23 15.65
C LYS A 126 3.05 -1.09 15.48
N VAL A 127 1.89 -1.23 16.11
CA VAL A 127 0.84 -0.18 16.12
C VAL A 127 0.72 0.53 17.46
N ALA A 128 1.44 0.08 18.50
CA ALA A 128 1.23 0.53 19.88
C ALA A 128 1.61 2.00 20.13
N LYS A 129 2.43 2.61 19.26
CA LYS A 129 2.88 3.99 19.38
C LYS A 129 2.23 4.94 18.37
N CYS A 130 1.31 4.44 17.53
CA CYS A 130 0.68 5.28 16.51
C CYS A 130 -0.43 6.14 17.11
N ILE A 131 -0.50 7.40 16.69
CA ILE A 131 -1.57 8.32 17.02
C ILE A 131 -2.81 7.92 16.22
N LYS A 132 -3.91 7.61 16.92
CA LYS A 132 -5.19 7.28 16.27
C LYS A 132 -5.79 8.51 15.60
N THR A 133 -6.19 8.37 14.36
CA THR A 133 -6.76 9.46 13.56
C THR A 133 -7.84 8.93 12.60
N THR A 134 -8.25 9.76 11.64
CA THR A 134 -9.23 9.40 10.60
C THR A 134 -8.60 9.49 9.22
N ALA A 135 -9.09 8.70 8.27
CA ALA A 135 -8.65 8.75 6.86
C ALA A 135 -8.76 10.17 6.28
N LEU A 136 -9.82 10.90 6.63
CA LEU A 136 -10.03 12.28 6.16
C LEU A 136 -8.94 13.24 6.67
N LYS A 137 -8.57 13.14 7.95
CA LYS A 137 -7.48 13.97 8.51
C LYS A 137 -6.15 13.66 7.85
N VAL A 138 -5.83 12.37 7.67
CA VAL A 138 -4.61 11.95 6.98
C VAL A 138 -4.58 12.50 5.54
N HIS A 139 -5.69 12.39 4.80
CA HIS A 139 -5.77 12.92 3.45
C HIS A 139 -5.55 14.44 3.41
N LYS A 140 -6.21 15.20 4.28
CA LYS A 140 -6.03 16.65 4.39
C LYS A 140 -4.59 17.04 4.72
N LEU A 141 -3.93 16.32 5.63
CA LEU A 141 -2.52 16.57 5.98
C LEU A 141 -1.58 16.24 4.83
N LYS A 142 -1.82 15.16 4.09
CA LYS A 142 -1.03 14.83 2.88
C LYS A 142 -1.18 15.91 1.80
N MET A 143 -2.40 16.34 1.53
CA MET A 143 -2.66 17.44 0.59
C MET A 143 -1.99 18.75 1.02
N LEU A 144 -2.02 19.08 2.32
CA LEU A 144 -1.35 20.25 2.86
C LEU A 144 0.18 20.13 2.71
N ARG A 145 0.75 18.96 2.99
CA ARG A 145 2.18 18.68 2.82
C ARG A 145 2.64 18.92 1.38
N GLU A 146 1.83 18.49 0.41
CA GLU A 146 2.14 18.65 -1.01
C GLU A 146 1.96 20.08 -1.52
N SER A 147 0.91 20.78 -1.06
CA SER A 147 0.58 22.14 -1.53
C SER A 147 1.27 23.25 -0.75
N ASN A 148 1.51 23.08 0.54
CA ASN A 148 2.13 24.09 1.42
C ASN A 148 2.88 23.43 2.59
N TYR A 149 4.11 23.03 2.32
CA TYR A 149 4.95 22.37 3.32
C TYR A 149 5.18 23.21 4.58
N THR A 150 5.33 24.54 4.44
CA THR A 150 5.55 25.44 5.58
C THR A 150 4.34 25.47 6.52
N ALA A 151 3.13 25.45 5.99
CA ALA A 151 1.92 25.39 6.82
C ALA A 151 1.76 24.00 7.46
N TYR A 152 2.12 22.95 6.72
CA TYR A 152 2.14 21.57 7.23
C TYR A 152 3.12 21.41 8.41
N SER A 153 4.37 21.85 8.25
CA SER A 153 5.39 21.72 9.30
C SER A 153 5.01 22.46 10.59
N LYS A 154 4.46 23.66 10.47
CA LYS A 154 3.92 24.39 11.63
C LYS A 154 2.79 23.67 12.35
N LEU A 155 1.94 22.94 11.61
CA LEU A 155 0.79 22.24 12.17
C LEU A 155 1.19 20.93 12.86
N VAL A 156 2.19 20.24 12.33
CA VAL A 156 2.63 18.92 12.83
C VAL A 156 3.71 19.06 13.92
N GLY A 157 4.27 20.26 14.11
CA GLY A 157 5.27 20.59 15.11
C GLY A 157 6.66 20.09 14.74
N ASP A 158 7.48 20.98 14.19
CA ASP A 158 8.87 20.70 13.81
C ASP A 158 9.83 20.71 15.02
N ASP A 159 9.41 20.22 16.18
CA ASP A 159 10.29 20.12 17.36
C ASP A 159 11.23 18.89 17.32
N LYS A 160 11.23 18.13 16.25
CA LYS A 160 12.15 17.00 16.06
C LYS A 160 12.93 17.12 14.76
N GLY A 161 13.97 17.94 14.79
CA GLY A 161 15.21 17.82 14.03
C GLY A 161 15.08 17.43 12.55
N VAL A 162 15.25 18.45 11.70
CA VAL A 162 15.87 18.37 10.37
C VAL A 162 15.67 17.07 9.60
N ILE A 163 14.60 16.97 8.85
CA ILE A 163 14.61 16.12 7.65
C ILE A 163 15.14 16.98 6.50
N MET A 164 16.35 16.68 6.09
CA MET A 164 17.02 17.32 4.96
C MET A 164 16.18 17.24 3.68
N GLY A 165 16.06 18.37 3.06
CA GLY A 165 15.37 18.75 1.88
C GLY A 165 15.25 17.73 0.75
N TYR A 166 14.03 17.53 0.35
CA TYR A 166 13.69 17.32 -1.05
C TYR A 166 13.11 18.63 -1.58
N VAL A 167 13.86 19.32 -2.43
CA VAL A 167 13.36 20.43 -3.25
C VAL A 167 12.95 19.82 -4.59
N PRO A 168 11.66 19.75 -4.94
CA PRO A 168 11.28 19.37 -6.30
C PRO A 168 11.74 20.46 -7.25
N LYS A 169 12.39 20.02 -8.34
CA LYS A 169 12.66 20.87 -9.52
C LYS A 169 11.39 21.08 -10.32
#